data_e6fab3573f4755781aad95fbc2558367
#
_entry.id   e6fab3573f4755781aad95fbc2558367
#
_cell.length_a   1.000
_cell.length_b   1.000
_cell.length_c   1.000
_cell.angle_alpha   90.00
_cell.angle_beta   90.00
_cell.angle_gamma   90.00
#
_symmetry.space_group_name_H-M   'P 1'
#
loop_
_entity.id
_entity.type
_entity.pdbx_description
1 polymer ?
#
loop_
_entity_poly.entity_id
_entity_poly.type
_entity_poly.pdbx_seq_one_letter_code
_entity_poly.pdbx_strand_id
1 'polypeptide(L)'
;MVLARTVQARGWRAVYANVATLPFWAVHVGAMVGVLALGPSWRGLGWALALYLPRMFFVTAAYHRYFSHRSFKTSRPFQLVLAVGATTTVQKGVLWWAAHHRRHHAASDTEGDLHSPYHGGFWWSHMGWI
;
A
#
# COMPACT_ATOMS: atom_id res chain seq x y z
N MET A 1 2.88 18.85 -17.91
CA MET A 1 3.27 19.83 -16.89
C MET A 1 2.13 20.31 -15.99
N VAL A 2 0.90 20.46 -16.44
CA VAL A 2 -0.25 20.95 -15.65
C VAL A 2 -0.81 19.92 -14.65
N LEU A 3 -0.81 18.62 -14.98
CA LEU A 3 -1.37 17.56 -14.13
C LEU A 3 -0.54 17.24 -12.86
N ALA A 4 0.77 17.40 -12.89
CA ALA A 4 1.63 17.17 -11.74
C ALA A 4 1.42 18.25 -10.64
N ARG A 5 1.27 19.52 -11.05
CA ARG A 5 0.96 20.62 -10.12
C ARG A 5 -0.41 20.50 -9.46
N THR A 6 -1.40 19.93 -10.16
CA THR A 6 -2.76 19.75 -9.60
C THR A 6 -2.84 18.64 -8.56
N VAL A 7 -1.99 17.61 -8.63
CA VAL A 7 -1.93 16.55 -7.61
C VAL A 7 -1.23 17.05 -6.35
N GLN A 8 -0.17 17.85 -6.49
CA GLN A 8 0.58 18.41 -5.36
C GLN A 8 -0.15 19.57 -4.67
N ALA A 9 -0.97 20.33 -5.39
CA ALA A 9 -1.79 21.42 -4.83
C ALA A 9 -3.07 20.95 -4.11
N ARG A 10 -3.47 19.70 -4.25
CA ARG A 10 -4.45 19.06 -3.36
C ARG A 10 -3.73 18.65 -2.08
N GLY A 11 -3.37 19.64 -1.29
CA GLY A 11 -2.61 19.46 -0.08
C GLY A 11 -3.16 18.38 0.85
N TRP A 12 -2.41 17.98 1.84
CA TRP A 12 -2.71 17.03 2.91
C TRP A 12 -4.17 17.03 3.37
N ARG A 13 -4.85 18.19 3.35
CA ARG A 13 -6.27 18.33 3.72
C ARG A 13 -7.22 17.54 2.82
N ALA A 14 -6.91 17.38 1.54
CA ALA A 14 -7.77 16.61 0.62
C ALA A 14 -7.59 15.09 0.80
N VAL A 15 -6.40 14.66 1.20
CA VAL A 15 -6.10 13.24 1.47
C VAL A 15 -6.81 12.78 2.74
N TYR A 16 -6.74 13.56 3.81
CA TYR A 16 -7.39 13.24 5.08
C TYR A 16 -8.92 13.36 5.04
N ALA A 17 -9.46 14.15 4.13
CA ALA A 17 -10.89 14.31 3.93
C ALA A 17 -11.51 13.22 3.04
N ASN A 18 -10.73 12.32 2.46
CA ASN A 18 -11.26 11.26 1.61
C ASN A 18 -11.82 10.11 2.46
N VAL A 19 -13.14 9.93 2.41
CA VAL A 19 -13.86 8.86 3.15
C VAL A 19 -13.26 7.47 2.87
N ALA A 20 -12.69 7.25 1.68
CA ALA A 20 -12.06 5.99 1.30
C ALA A 20 -10.79 5.66 2.10
N THR A 21 -10.18 6.64 2.77
CA THR A 21 -9.01 6.43 3.64
C THR A 21 -9.38 6.16 5.11
N LEU A 22 -10.64 6.38 5.49
CA LEU A 22 -11.08 6.15 6.88
C LEU A 22 -10.77 4.75 7.42
N PRO A 23 -11.01 3.65 6.68
CA PRO A 23 -10.67 2.31 7.16
C PRO A 23 -9.18 2.14 7.44
N PHE A 24 -8.32 2.74 6.61
CA PHE A 24 -6.87 2.73 6.81
C PHE A 24 -6.48 3.38 8.14
N TRP A 25 -6.98 4.58 8.41
CA TRP A 25 -6.71 5.29 9.66
C TRP A 25 -7.31 4.59 10.87
N ALA A 26 -8.52 4.06 10.76
CA ALA A 26 -9.19 3.34 11.84
C ALA A 26 -8.39 2.11 12.29
N VAL A 27 -7.81 1.35 11.35
CA VAL A 27 -6.94 0.20 11.68
C VAL A 27 -5.67 0.64 12.40
N HIS A 28 -5.03 1.73 11.98
CA HIS A 28 -3.81 2.24 12.62
C HIS A 28 -4.08 2.76 14.04
N VAL A 29 -5.13 3.55 14.19
CA VAL A 29 -5.55 4.05 15.52
C VAL A 29 -5.97 2.90 16.42
N GLY A 30 -6.78 1.95 15.90
CA GLY A 30 -7.21 0.78 16.66
C GLY A 30 -6.04 -0.11 17.09
N ALA A 31 -5.05 -0.32 16.23
CA ALA A 31 -3.84 -1.07 16.57
C ALA A 31 -3.04 -0.37 17.68
N MET A 32 -2.84 0.94 17.56
CA MET A 32 -2.13 1.74 18.58
C MET A 32 -2.85 1.72 19.93
N VAL A 33 -4.16 1.96 19.92
CA VAL A 33 -4.98 1.90 21.16
C VAL A 33 -4.95 0.50 21.76
N GLY A 34 -5.05 -0.55 20.94
CA GLY A 34 -4.98 -1.93 21.40
C GLY A 34 -3.66 -2.26 22.09
N VAL A 35 -2.53 -1.86 21.50
CA VAL A 35 -1.21 -2.07 22.12
C VAL A 35 -1.06 -1.30 23.44
N LEU A 36 -1.53 -0.07 23.48
CA LEU A 36 -1.45 0.77 24.69
C LEU A 36 -2.38 0.26 25.81
N ALA A 37 -3.58 -0.23 25.47
CA ALA A 37 -4.56 -0.68 26.46
C ALA A 37 -4.28 -2.10 26.99
N LEU A 38 -3.82 -3.02 26.11
CA LEU A 38 -3.63 -4.44 26.46
C LEU A 38 -2.19 -4.77 26.78
N GLY A 39 -1.25 -3.90 26.44
CA GLY A 39 0.18 -4.15 26.54
C GLY A 39 0.71 -5.16 25.50
N PRO A 40 2.04 -5.27 25.37
CA PRO A 40 2.68 -6.25 24.50
C PRO A 40 2.53 -7.67 25.06
N SER A 41 2.28 -8.66 24.17
CA SER A 41 2.24 -10.06 24.56
C SER A 41 2.90 -10.94 23.50
N TRP A 42 3.51 -12.05 23.93
CA TRP A 42 4.11 -13.03 23.02
C TRP A 42 3.10 -13.67 22.08
N ARG A 43 1.85 -13.87 22.54
CA ARG A 43 0.74 -14.35 21.71
C ARG A 43 0.37 -13.32 20.63
N GLY A 44 0.29 -12.05 21.02
CA GLY A 44 0.03 -10.96 20.09
C GLY A 44 1.14 -10.84 19.03
N LEU A 45 2.40 -10.92 19.44
CA LEU A 45 3.54 -10.93 18.52
C LEU A 45 3.48 -12.14 17.57
N GLY A 46 3.17 -13.32 18.07
CA GLY A 46 3.02 -14.52 17.26
C GLY A 46 1.94 -14.37 16.20
N TRP A 47 0.76 -13.85 16.54
CA TRP A 47 -0.31 -13.55 15.58
C TRP A 47 0.08 -12.45 14.59
N ALA A 48 0.75 -11.40 15.05
CA ALA A 48 1.22 -10.34 14.17
C ALA A 48 2.16 -10.88 13.08
N LEU A 49 3.14 -11.71 13.47
CA LEU A 49 4.08 -12.33 12.53
C LEU A 49 3.36 -13.33 11.60
N ALA A 50 2.49 -14.17 12.13
CA ALA A 50 1.72 -15.15 11.35
C ALA A 50 0.83 -14.50 10.29
N LEU A 51 0.32 -13.29 10.55
CA LEU A 51 -0.47 -12.53 9.60
C LEU A 51 0.39 -11.66 8.68
N TYR A 52 1.51 -11.14 9.17
CA TYR A 52 2.40 -10.24 8.41
C TYR A 52 3.15 -11.00 7.31
N LEU A 53 3.77 -12.14 7.63
CA LEU A 53 4.63 -12.86 6.68
C LEU A 53 3.89 -13.31 5.41
N PRO A 54 2.69 -13.94 5.48
CA PRO A 54 1.94 -14.27 4.28
C PRO A 54 1.51 -13.04 3.48
N ARG A 55 1.14 -11.93 4.16
CA ARG A 55 0.77 -10.70 3.47
C ARG A 55 1.95 -10.08 2.75
N MET A 56 3.13 -10.04 3.36
CA MET A 56 4.35 -9.58 2.69
C MET A 56 4.72 -10.45 1.50
N PHE A 57 4.52 -11.78 1.60
CA PHE A 57 4.67 -12.66 0.44
C PHE A 57 3.72 -12.23 -0.70
N PHE A 58 2.44 -11.97 -0.42
CA PHE A 58 1.49 -11.56 -1.46
C PHE A 58 1.76 -10.16 -2.00
N VAL A 59 2.26 -9.22 -1.20
CA VAL A 59 2.72 -7.91 -1.72
C VAL A 59 3.85 -8.11 -2.72
N THR A 60 4.87 -8.88 -2.35
CA THR A 60 6.07 -9.05 -3.19
C THR A 60 5.84 -10.00 -4.37
N ALA A 61 5.28 -11.18 -4.14
CA ALA A 61 5.10 -12.18 -5.19
C ALA A 61 3.92 -11.86 -6.11
N ALA A 62 2.78 -11.41 -5.55
CA ALA A 62 1.59 -11.15 -6.34
C ALA A 62 1.57 -9.72 -6.87
N TYR A 63 1.33 -8.71 -6.03
CA TYR A 63 1.24 -7.32 -6.51
C TYR A 63 2.46 -6.89 -7.30
N HIS A 64 3.66 -7.03 -6.72
CA HIS A 64 4.89 -6.53 -7.32
C HIS A 64 5.33 -7.39 -8.49
N ARG A 65 5.72 -8.65 -8.25
CA ARG A 65 6.35 -9.49 -9.29
C ARG A 65 5.37 -9.98 -10.35
N TYR A 66 4.20 -10.48 -9.95
CA TYR A 66 3.27 -11.08 -10.91
C TYR A 66 2.44 -10.02 -11.66
N PHE A 67 1.68 -9.20 -10.93
CA PHE A 67 0.73 -8.27 -11.57
C PHE A 67 1.38 -7.00 -12.13
N SER A 68 2.46 -6.49 -11.51
CA SER A 68 3.13 -5.28 -11.99
C SER A 68 4.22 -5.58 -13.01
N HIS A 69 5.16 -6.43 -12.66
CA HIS A 69 6.33 -6.71 -13.50
C HIS A 69 6.15 -7.90 -14.44
N ARG A 70 5.12 -8.72 -14.26
CA ARG A 70 4.89 -9.93 -15.08
C ARG A 70 6.11 -10.84 -15.17
N SER A 71 6.87 -10.95 -14.07
CA SER A 71 8.17 -11.61 -14.02
C SER A 71 8.10 -13.14 -14.09
N PHE A 72 6.90 -13.72 -13.95
CA PHE A 72 6.66 -15.16 -14.15
C PHE A 72 5.25 -15.43 -14.66
N LYS A 73 5.03 -16.64 -15.17
CA LYS A 73 3.73 -17.12 -15.65
C LYS A 73 3.21 -18.19 -14.70
N THR A 74 1.89 -18.30 -14.58
CA THR A 74 1.25 -19.32 -13.76
C THR A 74 -0.14 -19.70 -14.30
N SER A 75 -0.75 -20.75 -13.73
CA SER A 75 -2.10 -21.19 -14.07
C SER A 75 -3.16 -20.18 -13.65
N ARG A 76 -4.33 -20.23 -14.30
CA ARG A 76 -5.46 -19.36 -13.94
C ARG A 76 -5.94 -19.54 -12.49
N PRO A 77 -6.08 -20.78 -11.96
CA PRO A 77 -6.42 -20.94 -10.55
C PRO A 77 -5.41 -20.32 -9.61
N PHE A 78 -4.11 -20.48 -9.87
CA PHE A 78 -3.08 -19.87 -9.04
C PHE A 78 -3.02 -18.34 -9.18
N GLN A 79 -3.32 -17.80 -10.35
CA GLN A 79 -3.53 -16.37 -10.55
C GLN A 79 -4.64 -15.82 -9.64
N LEU A 80 -5.76 -16.57 -9.51
CA LEU A 80 -6.84 -16.19 -8.60
C LEU A 80 -6.37 -16.21 -7.14
N VAL A 81 -5.63 -17.23 -6.73
CA VAL A 81 -5.03 -17.30 -5.38
C VAL A 81 -4.14 -16.10 -5.11
N LEU A 82 -3.28 -15.73 -6.08
CA LEU A 82 -2.42 -14.55 -5.97
C LEU A 82 -3.24 -13.25 -5.86
N ALA A 83 -4.31 -13.12 -6.64
CA ALA A 83 -5.16 -11.92 -6.61
C ALA A 83 -5.90 -11.79 -5.27
N VAL A 84 -6.53 -12.87 -4.80
CA VAL A 84 -7.24 -12.88 -3.52
C VAL A 84 -6.25 -12.64 -2.37
N GLY A 85 -5.13 -13.36 -2.35
CA GLY A 85 -4.09 -13.17 -1.33
C GLY A 85 -3.56 -11.75 -1.29
N ALA A 86 -3.30 -11.13 -2.45
CA ALA A 86 -2.87 -9.74 -2.55
C ALA A 86 -3.93 -8.78 -1.96
N THR A 87 -5.22 -8.95 -2.25
CA THR A 87 -6.27 -8.08 -1.72
C THR A 87 -6.44 -8.18 -0.19
N THR A 88 -6.05 -9.30 0.43
CA THR A 88 -6.04 -9.41 1.91
C THR A 88 -5.04 -8.47 2.58
N THR A 89 -4.10 -7.89 1.85
CA THR A 89 -3.14 -6.92 2.37
C THR A 89 -3.73 -5.52 2.55
N VAL A 90 -4.97 -5.30 2.10
CA VAL A 90 -5.72 -4.04 2.19
C VAL A 90 -5.04 -2.86 1.46
N GLN A 91 -4.28 -3.15 0.42
CA GLN A 91 -3.56 -2.15 -0.39
C GLN A 91 -4.27 -1.84 -1.73
N LYS A 92 -5.61 -1.72 -1.72
CA LYS A 92 -6.41 -1.49 -2.94
C LYS A 92 -6.50 -2.74 -3.85
N GLY A 93 -7.12 -2.59 -5.02
CA GLY A 93 -7.26 -3.68 -5.98
C GLY A 93 -6.00 -3.94 -6.80
N VAL A 94 -5.89 -5.13 -7.34
CA VAL A 94 -4.72 -5.60 -8.10
C VAL A 94 -4.37 -4.68 -9.29
N LEU A 95 -5.37 -4.26 -10.06
CA LEU A 95 -5.14 -3.41 -11.23
C LEU A 95 -4.71 -2.00 -10.83
N TRP A 96 -5.30 -1.46 -9.78
CA TRP A 96 -4.93 -0.17 -9.23
C TRP A 96 -3.48 -0.18 -8.76
N TRP A 97 -3.12 -1.17 -7.95
CA TRP A 97 -1.76 -1.31 -7.40
C TRP A 97 -0.72 -1.45 -8.53
N ALA A 98 -0.97 -2.32 -9.49
CA ALA A 98 -0.07 -2.55 -10.61
C ALA A 98 0.11 -1.29 -11.50
N ALA A 99 -0.95 -0.51 -11.70
CA ALA A 99 -0.87 0.73 -12.47
C ALA A 99 -0.02 1.79 -11.75
N HIS A 100 -0.25 1.98 -10.45
CA HIS A 100 0.50 2.95 -9.63
C HIS A 100 1.97 2.56 -9.49
N HIS A 101 2.24 1.28 -9.28
CA HIS A 101 3.62 0.77 -9.18
C HIS A 101 4.42 0.94 -10.48
N ARG A 102 3.80 0.65 -11.64
CA ARG A 102 4.45 0.90 -12.94
C ARG A 102 4.67 2.39 -13.19
N ARG A 103 3.73 3.25 -12.77
CA ARG A 103 3.91 4.71 -12.86
C ARG A 103 5.04 5.19 -11.96
N HIS A 104 5.17 4.66 -10.75
CA HIS A 104 6.29 4.94 -9.87
C HIS A 104 7.62 4.59 -10.55
N HIS A 105 7.77 3.38 -11.09
CA HIS A 105 8.99 3.00 -11.81
C HIS A 105 9.30 3.86 -13.03
N ALA A 106 8.28 4.29 -13.77
CA ALA A 106 8.47 5.14 -14.94
C ALA A 106 8.88 6.59 -14.60
N ALA A 107 8.59 7.04 -13.39
CA ALA A 107 8.82 8.41 -12.94
C ALA A 107 9.61 8.47 -11.63
N SER A 108 10.29 7.39 -11.25
CA SER A 108 10.97 7.26 -9.95
C SER A 108 11.84 8.47 -9.64
N ASP A 109 11.61 9.04 -8.46
CA ASP A 109 12.31 10.19 -7.91
C ASP A 109 12.25 11.49 -8.74
N THR A 110 11.34 11.57 -9.70
CA THR A 110 11.03 12.79 -10.44
C THR A 110 9.77 13.48 -9.88
N GLU A 111 9.45 14.68 -10.34
CA GLU A 111 8.19 15.39 -10.01
C GLU A 111 6.91 14.61 -10.39
N GLY A 112 7.02 13.64 -11.29
CA GLY A 112 5.92 12.76 -11.72
C GLY A 112 5.68 11.56 -10.80
N ASP A 113 6.59 11.29 -9.88
CA ASP A 113 6.48 10.19 -8.92
C ASP A 113 5.43 10.52 -7.86
N LEU A 114 4.47 9.61 -7.69
CA LEU A 114 3.32 9.81 -6.81
C LEU A 114 3.68 9.82 -5.32
N HIS A 115 4.77 9.14 -4.95
CA HIS A 115 5.17 8.97 -3.55
C HIS A 115 6.68 9.07 -3.32
N SER A 116 7.36 9.89 -4.13
CA SER A 116 8.78 10.16 -3.91
C SER A 116 9.02 10.90 -2.60
N PRO A 117 9.93 10.43 -1.74
CA PRO A 117 10.34 11.16 -0.55
C PRO A 117 11.08 12.47 -0.86
N TYR A 118 11.73 12.55 -2.03
CA TYR A 118 12.47 13.76 -2.45
C TYR A 118 11.54 14.92 -2.79
N HIS A 119 10.35 14.63 -3.33
CA HIS A 119 9.38 15.66 -3.75
C HIS A 119 8.23 15.87 -2.77
N GLY A 120 7.89 14.85 -1.98
CA GLY A 120 6.77 14.92 -1.03
C GLY A 120 7.17 14.86 0.44
N GLY A 121 8.42 14.48 0.70
CA GLY A 121 8.91 14.20 2.05
C GLY A 121 8.47 12.82 2.57
N PHE A 122 9.04 12.42 3.72
CA PHE A 122 8.83 11.09 4.30
C PHE A 122 7.36 10.73 4.54
N TRP A 123 6.62 11.60 5.19
CA TRP A 123 5.22 11.33 5.54
C TRP A 123 4.31 11.20 4.33
N TRP A 124 4.56 12.02 3.31
CA TRP A 124 3.85 11.90 2.05
C TRP A 124 4.13 10.58 1.36
N SER A 125 5.40 10.24 1.17
CA SER A 125 5.80 9.01 0.47
C SER A 125 5.38 7.74 1.20
N HIS A 126 5.29 7.79 2.54
CA HIS A 126 4.93 6.64 3.35
C HIS A 126 3.41 6.43 3.47
N MET A 127 2.64 7.48 3.70
CA MET A 127 1.22 7.37 4.02
C MET A 127 0.33 8.37 3.27
N GLY A 128 0.82 9.58 2.99
CA GLY A 128 -0.02 10.67 2.52
C GLY A 128 -0.50 10.53 1.08
N TRP A 129 0.13 9.73 0.27
CA TRP A 129 -0.20 9.52 -1.13
C TRP A 129 -1.38 8.53 -1.35
N ILE A 130 -1.78 7.75 -0.32
CA ILE A 130 -2.86 6.76 -0.35
C ILE A 130 -4.21 7.46 -0.38
#